data_0912bb82f8a2d01de0d777eb15b55032
#
_entry.id   0912bb82f8a2d01de0d777eb15b55032
#
_cell.length_a   1.000
_cell.length_b   1.000
_cell.length_c   1.000
_cell.angle_alpha   90.00
_cell.angle_beta   90.00
_cell.angle_gamma   90.00
#
_symmetry.space_group_name_H-M   'P 1'
#
loop_
_entity.id
_entity.type
_entity.pdbx_description
1 polymer ?
#
loop_
_entity_poly.entity_id
_entity_poly.type
_entity_poly.pdbx_seq_one_letter_code
_entity_poly.pdbx_strand_id
1 'polypeptide(L)'
;KYEETSEIWTWKETEDESWLHGTFDSREEAIEDALGNIEEIKSYLETDTPTIYLGRCECVPLPTSVDSERILFDLDEEYCSETGCENYIYEDVTNEQTKWLEDKLSDVMVEFHKMIGLNPCWFTVVEQEKIDLCEYQKEKI
;
A
#
# COMPACT_ATOMS: atom_id res chain seq x y z
N LYS A 1 -1.43 -14.55 6.71
CA LYS A 1 -1.46 -14.52 5.26
C LYS A 1 -2.61 -13.64 4.78
N TYR A 2 -2.35 -12.81 3.81
CA TYR A 2 -3.36 -11.96 3.21
C TYR A 2 -4.33 -12.75 2.34
N GLU A 3 -5.62 -12.50 2.53
CA GLU A 3 -6.67 -13.16 1.75
C GLU A 3 -6.81 -12.48 0.39
N GLU A 4 -6.36 -13.14 -0.67
CA GLU A 4 -6.39 -12.58 -2.03
C GLU A 4 -7.79 -12.37 -2.58
N THR A 5 -8.77 -13.09 -2.03
CA THR A 5 -10.16 -13.00 -2.48
C THR A 5 -10.94 -11.86 -1.85
N SER A 6 -10.36 -11.21 -0.83
CA SER A 6 -11.02 -10.08 -0.17
C SER A 6 -10.90 -8.83 -1.03
N GLU A 7 -12.02 -8.32 -1.48
CA GLU A 7 -12.05 -7.07 -2.21
C GLU A 7 -12.20 -5.91 -1.23
N ILE A 8 -11.37 -4.92 -1.38
CA ILE A 8 -11.42 -3.69 -0.59
C ILE A 8 -11.77 -2.56 -1.54
N TRP A 9 -12.67 -1.69 -1.11
CA TRP A 9 -13.19 -0.60 -1.93
C TRP A 9 -13.07 0.74 -1.22
N THR A 10 -12.99 1.81 -2.00
CA THR A 10 -13.00 3.18 -1.49
C THR A 10 -13.68 4.07 -2.52
N TRP A 11 -13.94 5.33 -2.16
CA TRP A 11 -14.55 6.28 -3.09
C TRP A 11 -14.00 7.68 -2.88
N LYS A 12 -14.17 8.52 -3.88
CA LYS A 12 -13.81 9.94 -3.82
C LYS A 12 -14.76 10.76 -4.70
N GLU A 13 -14.83 12.03 -4.44
CA GLU A 13 -15.77 12.93 -5.14
C GLU A 13 -15.31 13.29 -6.54
N THR A 14 -14.04 13.57 -6.74
CA THR A 14 -13.52 13.98 -8.03
C THR A 14 -12.28 13.18 -8.41
N GLU A 15 -11.96 13.19 -9.70
CA GLU A 15 -10.80 12.49 -10.23
C GLU A 15 -9.48 12.95 -9.62
N ASP A 16 -9.39 14.23 -9.31
CA ASP A 16 -8.15 14.84 -8.80
C ASP A 16 -7.93 14.68 -7.30
N GLU A 17 -8.93 14.22 -6.57
CA GLU A 17 -8.82 14.10 -5.13
C GLU A 17 -8.17 12.81 -4.67
N SER A 18 -7.69 12.83 -3.43
CA SER A 18 -7.15 11.63 -2.79
C SER A 18 -8.29 10.76 -2.24
N TRP A 19 -8.00 9.49 -2.02
CA TRP A 19 -8.95 8.52 -1.46
C TRP A 19 -8.97 8.67 0.07
N LEU A 20 -9.80 9.59 0.59
CA LEU A 20 -9.79 9.96 2.01
C LEU A 20 -10.95 9.39 2.85
N HIS A 21 -11.87 8.67 2.23
CA HIS A 21 -13.07 8.20 2.92
C HIS A 21 -12.94 6.83 3.59
N GLY A 22 -11.72 6.31 3.67
CA GLY A 22 -11.48 5.00 4.26
C GLY A 22 -11.73 3.86 3.30
N THR A 23 -11.76 2.65 3.83
CA THR A 23 -11.94 1.45 3.03
C THR A 23 -13.18 0.69 3.46
N PHE A 24 -13.76 -0.06 2.53
CA PHE A 24 -15.01 -0.80 2.71
C PHE A 24 -14.83 -2.23 2.20
N ASP A 25 -15.55 -3.15 2.79
CA ASP A 25 -15.39 -4.58 2.46
C ASP A 25 -16.11 -5.00 1.18
N SER A 26 -16.96 -4.14 0.64
CA SER A 26 -17.65 -4.44 -0.61
C SER A 26 -17.90 -3.17 -1.40
N ARG A 27 -18.16 -3.36 -2.70
CA ARG A 27 -18.52 -2.28 -3.59
C ARG A 27 -19.79 -1.58 -3.11
N GLU A 28 -20.78 -2.35 -2.68
CA GLU A 28 -22.06 -1.85 -2.19
C GLU A 28 -21.89 -1.01 -0.94
N GLU A 29 -21.06 -1.45 -0.01
CA GLU A 29 -20.80 -0.69 1.22
C GLU A 29 -20.16 0.66 0.94
N ALA A 30 -19.22 0.72 -0.01
CA ALA A 30 -18.59 1.98 -0.39
C ALA A 30 -19.61 2.94 -1.01
N ILE A 31 -20.47 2.43 -1.89
CA ILE A 31 -21.51 3.24 -2.51
C ILE A 31 -22.54 3.71 -1.47
N GLU A 32 -22.91 2.85 -0.54
CA GLU A 32 -23.85 3.21 0.53
C GLU A 32 -23.30 4.29 1.46
N ASP A 33 -21.98 4.25 1.71
CA ASP A 33 -21.34 5.30 2.49
C ASP A 33 -21.43 6.65 1.75
N ALA A 34 -21.17 6.63 0.44
CA ALA A 34 -21.31 7.83 -0.39
C ALA A 34 -22.76 8.33 -0.40
N LEU A 35 -23.73 7.43 -0.51
CA LEU A 35 -25.15 7.79 -0.48
C LEU A 35 -25.55 8.41 0.86
N GLY A 36 -24.96 7.95 1.96
CA GLY A 36 -25.17 8.56 3.28
C GLY A 36 -24.66 10.00 3.37
N ASN A 37 -23.78 10.39 2.47
CA ASN A 37 -23.20 11.72 2.39
C ASN A 37 -23.67 12.50 1.16
N ILE A 38 -24.73 12.05 0.51
CA ILE A 38 -25.16 12.58 -0.78
C ILE A 38 -25.43 14.09 -0.77
N GLU A 39 -26.03 14.61 0.30
CA GLU A 39 -26.32 16.05 0.38
C GLU A 39 -25.02 16.86 0.46
N GLU A 40 -24.05 16.38 1.20
CA GLU A 40 -22.75 17.02 1.30
C GLU A 40 -22.02 16.98 -0.04
N ILE A 41 -22.11 15.85 -0.76
CA ILE A 41 -21.50 15.70 -2.08
C ILE A 41 -22.15 16.64 -3.08
N LYS A 42 -23.48 16.75 -3.07
CA LYS A 42 -24.20 17.70 -3.93
C LYS A 42 -23.74 19.14 -3.71
N SER A 43 -23.59 19.51 -2.45
CA SER A 43 -23.14 20.84 -2.09
C SER A 43 -21.70 21.08 -2.52
N TYR A 44 -20.83 20.12 -2.27
CA TYR A 44 -19.42 20.22 -2.61
C TYR A 44 -19.19 20.32 -4.12
N LEU A 45 -19.88 19.49 -4.89
CA LEU A 45 -19.77 19.46 -6.35
C LEU A 45 -20.69 20.48 -7.05
N GLU A 46 -21.54 21.16 -6.28
CA GLU A 46 -22.49 22.14 -6.80
C GLU A 46 -23.39 21.58 -7.91
N THR A 47 -23.94 20.37 -7.67
CA THR A 47 -24.78 19.68 -8.62
C THR A 47 -25.92 18.93 -7.93
N ASP A 48 -27.05 18.77 -8.64
CA ASP A 48 -28.15 17.92 -8.17
C ASP A 48 -28.01 16.48 -8.57
N THR A 49 -27.03 16.18 -9.44
CA THR A 49 -26.77 14.83 -9.94
C THR A 49 -25.33 14.42 -9.63
N PRO A 50 -25.04 14.17 -8.35
CA PRO A 50 -23.67 13.91 -7.94
C PRO A 50 -23.16 12.58 -8.47
N THR A 51 -21.90 12.58 -8.87
CA THR A 51 -21.19 11.37 -9.25
C THR A 51 -19.97 11.21 -8.34
N ILE A 52 -19.56 9.98 -8.15
CA ILE A 52 -18.35 9.68 -7.39
C ILE A 52 -17.45 8.75 -8.21
N TYR A 53 -16.21 8.64 -7.79
CA TYR A 53 -15.30 7.65 -8.32
C TYR A 53 -15.16 6.56 -7.27
N LEU A 54 -15.40 5.33 -7.70
CA LEU A 54 -15.29 4.15 -6.86
C LEU A 54 -14.01 3.43 -7.22
N GLY A 55 -13.23 3.05 -6.24
CA GLY A 55 -11.94 2.38 -6.48
C GLY A 55 -11.88 1.01 -5.85
N ARG A 56 -11.46 0.01 -6.63
CA ARG A 56 -11.13 -1.31 -6.09
C ARG A 56 -9.67 -1.31 -5.70
N CYS A 57 -9.39 -1.74 -4.50
CA CYS A 57 -8.07 -1.68 -3.89
C CYS A 57 -7.41 -3.03 -3.74
N GLU A 58 -6.09 -3.04 -3.82
CA GLU A 58 -5.30 -4.20 -3.46
C GLU A 58 -4.34 -3.82 -2.36
N CYS A 59 -4.08 -4.75 -1.45
CA CYS A 59 -3.15 -4.54 -0.36
C CYS A 59 -1.71 -4.45 -0.89
N VAL A 60 -0.99 -3.46 -0.41
CA VAL A 60 0.44 -3.33 -0.70
C VAL A 60 1.19 -4.04 0.42
N PRO A 61 1.91 -5.11 0.12
CA PRO A 61 2.66 -5.83 1.15
C PRO A 61 3.78 -4.97 1.72
N LEU A 62 4.11 -5.21 2.97
CA LEU A 62 5.24 -4.53 3.60
C LEU A 62 6.53 -4.99 2.95
N PRO A 63 7.48 -4.05 2.70
CA PRO A 63 8.76 -4.44 2.12
C PRO A 63 9.57 -5.29 3.10
N THR A 64 10.04 -6.43 2.62
CA THR A 64 10.89 -7.32 3.40
C THR A 64 12.23 -7.56 2.72
N SER A 65 12.37 -7.14 1.47
CA SER A 65 13.64 -7.24 0.75
C SER A 65 14.66 -6.27 1.30
N VAL A 66 15.87 -6.75 1.49
CA VAL A 66 16.97 -5.93 2.00
C VAL A 66 18.11 -5.97 0.99
N ASP A 67 18.66 -4.80 0.66
CA ASP A 67 19.80 -4.70 -0.23
C ASP A 67 21.06 -5.06 0.55
N SER A 68 21.54 -6.27 0.36
CA SER A 68 22.72 -6.77 1.07
C SER A 68 24.00 -6.02 0.69
N GLU A 69 24.10 -5.58 -0.58
CA GLU A 69 25.28 -4.85 -1.03
C GLU A 69 25.42 -3.53 -0.27
N ARG A 70 24.31 -2.86 -0.02
CA ARG A 70 24.33 -1.60 0.71
C ARG A 70 24.73 -1.82 2.18
N ILE A 71 24.23 -2.87 2.79
CA ILE A 71 24.60 -3.20 4.17
C ILE A 71 26.08 -3.50 4.26
N LEU A 72 26.62 -4.31 3.35
CA LEU A 72 28.02 -4.64 3.33
C LEU A 72 28.89 -3.41 3.08
N PHE A 73 28.45 -2.52 2.20
CA PHE A 73 29.15 -1.29 1.92
C PHE A 73 29.23 -0.38 3.16
N ASP A 74 28.12 -0.23 3.87
CA ASP A 74 28.09 0.60 5.08
C ASP A 74 28.98 0.02 6.18
N LEU A 75 28.97 -1.30 6.35
CA LEU A 75 29.85 -1.95 7.34
C LEU A 75 31.32 -1.82 6.95
N ASP A 76 31.63 -1.93 5.65
CA ASP A 76 32.96 -1.74 5.15
C ASP A 76 33.47 -0.32 5.44
N GLU A 77 32.66 0.69 5.18
CA GLU A 77 33.05 2.07 5.44
C GLU A 77 33.33 2.31 6.92
N GLU A 78 32.49 1.76 7.78
CA GLU A 78 32.68 1.88 9.23
C GLU A 78 34.00 1.23 9.68
N TYR A 79 34.26 0.02 9.19
CA TYR A 79 35.48 -0.70 9.53
C TYR A 79 36.72 0.03 9.02
N CYS A 80 36.68 0.50 7.77
CA CYS A 80 37.81 1.22 7.18
C CYS A 80 38.05 2.55 7.87
N SER A 81 37.01 3.21 8.31
CA SER A 81 37.13 4.46 9.07
C SER A 81 37.84 4.25 10.41
N GLU A 82 37.55 3.15 11.10
CA GLU A 82 38.17 2.84 12.38
C GLU A 82 39.59 2.32 12.28
N THR A 83 39.89 1.54 11.25
CA THR A 83 41.17 0.85 11.12
C THR A 83 42.14 1.47 10.12
N GLY A 84 41.66 2.37 9.26
CA GLY A 84 42.45 2.93 8.18
C GLY A 84 42.67 1.98 7.01
N CYS A 85 41.91 0.86 6.97
CA CYS A 85 41.98 -0.10 5.86
C CYS A 85 41.42 0.55 4.58
N GLU A 86 42.14 0.43 3.47
CA GLU A 86 41.70 0.99 2.19
C GLU A 86 41.07 -0.01 1.25
N ASN A 87 41.15 -1.31 1.58
CA ASN A 87 40.61 -2.37 0.75
C ASN A 87 39.18 -2.72 1.19
N TYR A 88 38.33 -3.00 0.22
CA TYR A 88 36.99 -3.46 0.50
C TYR A 88 37.03 -4.84 1.17
N ILE A 89 36.55 -4.92 2.40
CA ILE A 89 36.69 -6.16 3.21
C ILE A 89 35.81 -7.31 2.72
N TYR A 90 34.78 -7.02 1.92
CA TYR A 90 33.87 -8.03 1.37
C TYR A 90 34.15 -8.36 -0.09
N GLU A 91 35.36 -8.08 -0.55
CA GLU A 91 35.76 -8.26 -1.95
C GLU A 91 35.54 -9.66 -2.50
N ASP A 92 35.76 -10.67 -1.66
CA ASP A 92 35.65 -12.08 -2.09
C ASP A 92 34.30 -12.73 -1.88
N VAL A 93 33.27 -11.93 -1.52
CA VAL A 93 31.93 -12.47 -1.30
C VAL A 93 31.32 -12.91 -2.64
N THR A 94 30.81 -14.13 -2.67
CA THR A 94 30.16 -14.69 -3.85
C THR A 94 28.69 -14.30 -3.94
N ASN A 95 28.11 -14.46 -5.13
CA ASN A 95 26.68 -14.20 -5.34
C ASN A 95 25.81 -15.13 -4.50
N GLU A 96 26.25 -16.38 -4.30
CA GLU A 96 25.52 -17.33 -3.45
C GLU A 96 25.51 -16.89 -1.99
N GLN A 97 26.64 -16.37 -1.51
CA GLN A 97 26.73 -15.84 -0.15
C GLN A 97 25.88 -14.62 0.05
N THR A 98 25.88 -13.72 -0.93
CA THR A 98 25.05 -12.51 -0.90
C THR A 98 23.56 -12.89 -0.87
N LYS A 99 23.17 -13.85 -1.70
CA LYS A 99 21.78 -14.33 -1.72
C LYS A 99 21.38 -14.95 -0.39
N TRP A 100 22.26 -15.73 0.21
CA TRP A 100 22.00 -16.32 1.52
C TRP A 100 21.73 -15.21 2.54
N LEU A 101 22.57 -14.18 2.54
CA LEU A 101 22.41 -13.05 3.46
C LEU A 101 21.08 -12.32 3.23
N GLU A 102 20.74 -12.04 1.99
CA GLU A 102 19.47 -11.39 1.65
C GLU A 102 18.27 -12.19 2.11
N ASP A 103 18.28 -13.51 1.88
CA ASP A 103 17.19 -14.38 2.29
C ASP A 103 17.01 -14.37 3.81
N LYS A 104 18.12 -14.42 4.54
CA LYS A 104 18.08 -14.38 6.01
C LYS A 104 17.61 -13.04 6.54
N LEU A 105 18.04 -11.94 5.93
CA LEU A 105 17.60 -10.62 6.33
C LEU A 105 16.11 -10.42 6.05
N SER A 106 15.61 -10.94 4.93
CA SER A 106 14.20 -10.91 4.61
C SER A 106 13.38 -11.66 5.65
N ASP A 107 13.84 -12.84 6.05
CA ASP A 107 13.17 -13.63 7.09
C ASP A 107 13.10 -12.87 8.41
N VAL A 108 14.21 -12.23 8.78
CA VAL A 108 14.29 -11.43 10.00
C VAL A 108 13.30 -10.25 9.93
N MET A 109 13.18 -9.61 8.76
CA MET A 109 12.25 -8.49 8.60
C MET A 109 10.80 -8.94 8.75
N VAL A 110 10.45 -10.11 8.21
CA VAL A 110 9.11 -10.68 8.39
C VAL A 110 8.81 -10.91 9.87
N GLU A 111 9.75 -11.51 10.59
CA GLU A 111 9.60 -11.76 12.02
C GLU A 111 9.49 -10.45 12.82
N PHE A 112 10.29 -9.47 12.45
CA PHE A 112 10.28 -8.16 13.11
C PHE A 112 8.93 -7.46 12.94
N HIS A 113 8.38 -7.48 11.73
CA HIS A 113 7.07 -6.89 11.47
C HIS A 113 5.97 -7.55 12.32
N LYS A 114 6.03 -8.86 12.49
CA LYS A 114 5.10 -9.58 13.34
C LYS A 114 5.28 -9.20 14.81
N MET A 115 6.52 -9.09 15.24
CA MET A 115 6.85 -8.75 16.62
C MET A 115 6.29 -7.39 17.03
N ILE A 116 6.37 -6.40 16.16
CA ILE A 116 5.88 -5.04 16.46
C ILE A 116 4.39 -4.87 16.11
N GLY A 117 3.75 -5.95 15.64
CA GLY A 117 2.32 -5.90 15.29
C GLY A 117 2.00 -5.07 14.06
N LEU A 118 2.98 -4.88 13.19
CA LEU A 118 2.79 -4.09 11.97
C LEU A 118 2.14 -4.95 10.90
N ASN A 119 0.94 -4.57 10.48
CA ASN A 119 0.22 -5.25 9.42
C ASN A 119 0.20 -4.39 8.18
N PRO A 120 0.13 -5.00 6.98
CA PRO A 120 -0.03 -4.20 5.77
C PRO A 120 -1.37 -3.48 5.83
N CYS A 121 -1.31 -2.16 5.97
CA CYS A 121 -2.48 -1.31 6.07
C CYS A 121 -2.59 -0.32 4.92
N TRP A 122 -1.73 -0.45 3.94
CA TRP A 122 -1.69 0.43 2.77
C TRP A 122 -2.32 -0.28 1.59
N PHE A 123 -3.15 0.45 0.87
CA PHE A 123 -3.83 -0.09 -0.31
C PHE A 123 -3.55 0.81 -1.49
N THR A 124 -3.50 0.21 -2.67
CA THR A 124 -3.42 0.93 -3.92
C THR A 124 -4.70 0.67 -4.71
N VAL A 125 -5.21 1.70 -5.37
CA VAL A 125 -6.40 1.55 -6.20
C VAL A 125 -5.96 1.03 -7.57
N VAL A 126 -6.51 -0.11 -7.97
CA VAL A 126 -6.12 -0.76 -9.22
C VAL A 126 -7.17 -0.61 -10.31
N GLU A 127 -8.41 -0.32 -9.95
CA GLU A 127 -9.49 -0.07 -10.90
C GLU A 127 -10.38 1.04 -10.39
N GLN A 128 -10.85 1.89 -11.28
CA GLN A 128 -11.78 2.97 -10.94
C GLN A 128 -13.00 2.89 -11.83
N GLU A 129 -14.16 3.25 -11.28
CA GLU A 129 -15.36 3.44 -12.08
C GLU A 129 -16.11 4.66 -11.57
N LYS A 130 -16.77 5.34 -12.47
CA LYS A 130 -17.58 6.49 -12.14
C LYS A 130 -19.01 6.05 -11.86
N ILE A 131 -19.57 6.47 -10.75
CA ILE A 131 -20.91 6.07 -10.32
C ILE A 131 -21.79 7.32 -10.23
N ASP A 132 -22.94 7.24 -10.90
CA ASP A 132 -23.98 8.25 -10.74
C ASP A 132 -24.85 7.84 -9.55
N LEU A 133 -24.76 8.58 -8.46
CA LEU A 133 -25.47 8.21 -7.23
C LEU A 133 -26.99 8.26 -7.38
N CYS A 134 -27.52 9.17 -8.16
CA CYS A 134 -28.96 9.24 -8.37
C CYS A 134 -29.46 8.04 -9.17
N GLU A 135 -28.72 7.61 -10.18
CA GLU A 135 -29.06 6.44 -10.96
C GLU A 135 -29.00 5.17 -10.13
N TYR A 136 -27.99 5.07 -9.28
CA TYR A 136 -27.83 3.93 -8.39
C TYR A 136 -29.01 3.80 -7.42
N GLN A 137 -29.46 4.93 -6.87
CA GLN A 137 -30.63 4.93 -6.00
C GLN A 137 -31.89 4.46 -6.71
N LYS A 138 -32.07 4.84 -7.96
CA LYS A 138 -33.24 4.42 -8.76
C LYS A 138 -33.23 2.92 -9.03
N GLU A 139 -32.08 2.35 -9.31
CA GLU A 139 -31.94 0.94 -9.57
C GLU A 139 -32.23 0.07 -8.34
N LYS A 140 -31.99 0.60 -7.14
CA LYS A 140 -32.22 -0.10 -5.89
C LYS A 140 -33.67 -0.16 -5.44
N ILE A 141 -34.51 0.65 -6.02
CA ILE A 141 -35.96 0.68 -5.70
C ILE A 141 -36.74 -0.38 -6.55
#